data_a45dd0f1d55b7269ab0801969040668f
#
_entry.id   a45dd0f1d55b7269ab0801969040668f
#
_cell.length_a   1.000
_cell.length_b   1.000
_cell.length_c   1.000
_cell.angle_alpha   90.00
_cell.angle_beta   90.00
_cell.angle_gamma   90.00
#
_symmetry.space_group_name_H-M   'P 1'
#
loop_
_entity.id
_entity.type
_entity.pdbx_description
1 polymer ?
#
loop_
_entity_poly.entity_id
_entity_poly.type
_entity_poly.pdbx_seq_one_letter_code
_entity_poly.pdbx_strand_id
1 'polypeptide(L)'
;MDYLQQQKVNIHQLALDSANIYAYKDGTGAANWDILFPDTTNIASSSTDTARHVNELNVEQVAIKHATVTMDDRDTHIFANLWDMNLDLKANMKKEHSVLALDFKNKNVLFWQNGQLITNRVGIHLRTDIELDAVHRTLLLRDALININGTKLGVKGTLRHDAIAQTLDLDLQYGLHAPSLETVLHMIPESILQKKEVSVKGEVAFKGELKGTYGKQKLPLATLDIKIKDASARYAGLPYGIDKLEADFFAQIDLMHDSPSYLNLKAFHFKGANTSIQADMKVENLLADPDITFHAESTIDLNALKHAFPLQESISMEGEMETDLGVRCRMSSIKKRDWGRITAEGKLKTDKFMLRDTQRNFEFISNASLAFAGNEWLGGHAQIKDMILRSPQLDSDMKSLVATVRTIPSKDTTRMAQVECKMEMHKLKVALGDSLGLFCGKSSATLKVQPGEHNPSKPQIELVMETDTLFCRMGGVKAGMNKAGIGITAEKIRDSLWMPDGI
;
A
#
# COMPACT_ATOMS: atom_id res chain seq x y z
N MET A 1 20.58 -42.29 -44.96
CA MET A 1 19.88 -43.59 -44.99
C MET A 1 19.23 -44.03 -43.71
N ASP A 2 19.50 -43.35 -42.59
CA ASP A 2 18.92 -43.68 -41.25
C ASP A 2 17.42 -43.46 -41.15
N TYR A 3 16.86 -42.54 -41.96
CA TYR A 3 15.42 -42.25 -41.99
C TYR A 3 14.54 -43.45 -42.38
N LEU A 4 15.02 -44.28 -43.28
CA LEU A 4 14.24 -45.44 -43.78
C LEU A 4 14.28 -46.66 -42.86
N GLN A 5 15.28 -46.74 -41.96
CA GLN A 5 15.46 -47.90 -41.07
C GLN A 5 15.02 -47.64 -39.64
N GLN A 6 15.08 -46.39 -39.15
CA GLN A 6 14.82 -46.09 -37.74
C GLN A 6 13.60 -45.16 -37.49
N GLN A 7 12.96 -44.68 -38.55
CA GLN A 7 11.84 -43.71 -38.47
C GLN A 7 12.18 -42.47 -37.60
N LYS A 8 13.45 -42.02 -37.63
CA LYS A 8 13.96 -40.86 -36.91
C LYS A 8 14.17 -39.69 -37.87
N VAL A 9 13.64 -38.53 -37.51
CA VAL A 9 13.85 -37.28 -38.25
C VAL A 9 14.69 -36.34 -37.40
N ASN A 10 15.89 -35.99 -37.90
CA ASN A 10 16.74 -34.98 -37.26
C ASN A 10 16.66 -33.70 -38.08
N ILE A 11 16.18 -32.64 -37.45
CA ILE A 11 16.13 -31.28 -37.98
C ILE A 11 17.24 -30.48 -37.31
N HIS A 12 18.26 -30.08 -38.07
CA HIS A 12 19.35 -29.28 -37.54
C HIS A 12 18.89 -27.88 -37.14
N GLN A 13 18.02 -27.27 -37.94
CA GLN A 13 17.51 -25.94 -37.64
C GLN A 13 16.12 -25.76 -38.25
N LEU A 14 15.22 -25.19 -37.42
CA LEU A 14 13.97 -24.57 -37.83
C LEU A 14 14.14 -23.07 -37.75
N ALA A 15 14.07 -22.35 -38.87
CA ALA A 15 14.25 -20.92 -38.91
C ALA A 15 13.00 -20.20 -39.42
N LEU A 16 12.58 -19.17 -38.73
CA LEU A 16 11.53 -18.23 -39.14
C LEU A 16 12.13 -16.84 -39.14
N ASP A 17 11.93 -16.06 -40.20
CA ASP A 17 12.36 -14.67 -40.28
C ASP A 17 11.19 -13.78 -40.67
N SER A 18 11.03 -12.67 -39.95
CA SER A 18 10.02 -11.66 -40.18
C SER A 18 8.57 -12.20 -40.17
N ALA A 19 8.34 -13.26 -39.38
CA ALA A 19 7.05 -13.91 -39.26
C ALA A 19 6.04 -13.07 -38.52
N ASN A 20 4.78 -13.08 -38.96
CA ASN A 20 3.66 -12.53 -38.23
C ASN A 20 2.79 -13.67 -37.71
N ILE A 21 2.81 -13.88 -36.40
CA ILE A 21 2.13 -14.98 -35.71
C ILE A 21 0.95 -14.41 -34.94
N TYR A 22 -0.24 -14.90 -35.25
CA TYR A 22 -1.46 -14.50 -34.55
C TYR A 22 -2.07 -15.70 -33.82
N ALA A 23 -2.00 -15.69 -32.51
CA ALA A 23 -2.60 -16.67 -31.63
C ALA A 23 -3.94 -16.10 -31.11
N TYR A 24 -5.02 -16.79 -31.46
CA TYR A 24 -6.38 -16.36 -31.12
C TYR A 24 -7.12 -17.47 -30.39
N LYS A 25 -7.75 -17.11 -29.28
CA LYS A 25 -8.67 -17.95 -28.52
C LYS A 25 -9.98 -17.21 -28.32
N ASP A 26 -11.09 -17.82 -28.72
CA ASP A 26 -12.41 -17.22 -28.59
C ASP A 26 -12.96 -17.31 -27.16
N GLY A 27 -14.12 -16.66 -26.91
CA GLY A 27 -14.76 -16.67 -25.59
C GLY A 27 -15.37 -18.03 -25.17
N THR A 28 -15.37 -19.04 -26.05
CA THR A 28 -15.78 -20.41 -25.74
C THR A 28 -14.61 -21.33 -25.42
N GLY A 29 -13.38 -20.83 -25.57
CA GLY A 29 -12.14 -21.55 -25.30
C GLY A 29 -11.54 -22.22 -26.55
N ALA A 30 -12.17 -22.13 -27.72
CA ALA A 30 -11.61 -22.68 -28.96
C ALA A 30 -10.47 -21.80 -29.48
N ALA A 31 -9.34 -22.42 -29.82
CA ALA A 31 -8.15 -21.71 -30.24
C ALA A 31 -7.76 -22.05 -31.71
N ASN A 32 -7.17 -21.07 -32.41
CA ASN A 32 -6.75 -21.29 -33.81
C ASN A 32 -5.54 -22.21 -33.94
N TRP A 33 -4.87 -22.56 -32.85
CA TRP A 33 -3.79 -23.54 -32.80
C TRP A 33 -4.24 -24.98 -32.44
N ASP A 34 -5.53 -25.21 -32.11
CA ASP A 34 -6.07 -26.54 -31.79
C ASP A 34 -5.98 -27.52 -32.96
N ILE A 35 -5.85 -27.01 -34.19
CA ILE A 35 -5.58 -27.80 -35.36
C ILE A 35 -4.21 -28.54 -35.32
N LEU A 36 -3.26 -28.06 -34.52
CA LEU A 36 -1.96 -28.68 -34.35
C LEU A 36 -2.00 -29.88 -33.40
N PHE A 37 -3.02 -30.00 -32.58
CA PHE A 37 -3.22 -31.05 -31.59
C PHE A 37 -4.66 -31.57 -31.69
N PRO A 38 -5.00 -32.31 -32.76
CA PRO A 38 -6.33 -32.86 -32.91
C PRO A 38 -6.68 -33.74 -31.71
N ASP A 39 -7.89 -33.54 -31.18
CA ASP A 39 -8.42 -34.26 -30.04
C ASP A 39 -8.35 -35.76 -30.26
N THR A 40 -7.45 -36.47 -29.59
CA THR A 40 -7.23 -37.92 -29.76
C THR A 40 -8.36 -38.76 -29.13
N THR A 41 -9.41 -38.13 -28.57
CA THR A 41 -10.52 -38.82 -27.92
C THR A 41 -11.59 -39.39 -28.91
N ASN A 42 -11.56 -39.06 -30.20
CA ASN A 42 -12.56 -39.47 -31.19
C ASN A 42 -11.98 -40.16 -32.44
N ILE A 43 -10.93 -40.96 -32.31
CA ILE A 43 -10.54 -41.88 -33.43
C ILE A 43 -11.27 -43.19 -33.21
N ALA A 44 -12.59 -43.22 -33.53
CA ALA A 44 -13.24 -44.45 -33.89
C ALA A 44 -12.71 -44.90 -35.26
N SER A 45 -11.94 -45.98 -35.21
CA SER A 45 -11.56 -46.87 -36.26
C SER A 45 -12.30 -46.69 -37.62
N SER A 46 -11.65 -46.10 -38.63
CA SER A 46 -11.76 -46.51 -40.03
C SER A 46 -10.81 -45.71 -40.92
N SER A 47 -9.65 -46.28 -41.23
CA SER A 47 -9.07 -46.38 -42.57
C SER A 47 -7.63 -46.79 -42.46
N THR A 48 -7.31 -47.90 -43.11
CA THR A 48 -5.99 -48.37 -43.45
C THR A 48 -5.30 -47.39 -44.41
N ASP A 49 -4.83 -46.27 -43.81
CA ASP A 49 -3.85 -45.44 -44.49
C ASP A 49 -2.54 -45.59 -43.72
N THR A 50 -1.52 -46.11 -44.39
CA THR A 50 -0.16 -46.26 -43.92
C THR A 50 0.45 -44.87 -43.66
N ALA A 51 -0.07 -44.14 -42.69
CA ALA A 51 0.60 -42.97 -42.16
C ALA A 51 1.93 -43.47 -41.52
N ARG A 52 3.03 -43.12 -42.13
CA ARG A 52 4.36 -43.38 -41.62
C ARG A 52 4.50 -42.67 -40.27
N HIS A 53 4.40 -43.39 -39.17
CA HIS A 53 4.63 -42.84 -37.83
C HIS A 53 6.11 -42.46 -37.71
N VAL A 54 6.37 -41.18 -37.50
CA VAL A 54 7.70 -40.70 -37.10
C VAL A 54 7.85 -41.04 -35.62
N ASN A 55 8.72 -42.00 -35.29
CA ASN A 55 8.91 -42.47 -33.92
C ASN A 55 9.73 -41.49 -33.07
N GLU A 56 10.58 -40.69 -33.70
CA GLU A 56 11.44 -39.73 -33.00
C GLU A 56 11.71 -38.52 -33.90
N LEU A 57 11.31 -37.33 -33.45
CA LEU A 57 11.62 -36.04 -34.07
C LEU A 57 12.61 -35.31 -33.17
N ASN A 58 13.81 -35.05 -33.67
CA ASN A 58 14.82 -34.31 -32.95
C ASN A 58 15.09 -32.97 -33.65
N VAL A 59 14.94 -31.85 -32.93
CA VAL A 59 15.22 -30.51 -33.44
C VAL A 59 16.37 -29.92 -32.63
N GLU A 60 17.50 -29.63 -33.26
CA GLU A 60 18.71 -29.14 -32.60
C GLU A 60 18.66 -27.64 -32.32
N GLN A 61 18.02 -26.87 -33.22
CA GLN A 61 17.88 -25.42 -33.05
C GLN A 61 16.56 -24.91 -33.61
N VAL A 62 15.93 -23.99 -32.85
CA VAL A 62 14.82 -23.16 -33.33
C VAL A 62 15.27 -21.69 -33.29
N ALA A 63 15.30 -21.03 -34.43
CA ALA A 63 15.69 -19.64 -34.58
C ALA A 63 14.52 -18.82 -35.15
N ILE A 64 14.06 -17.86 -34.41
CA ILE A 64 13.04 -16.90 -34.88
C ILE A 64 13.67 -15.51 -34.84
N LYS A 65 13.57 -14.77 -35.95
CA LYS A 65 14.11 -13.41 -36.07
C LYS A 65 13.04 -12.45 -36.52
N HIS A 66 13.05 -11.26 -35.92
CA HIS A 66 12.18 -10.14 -36.29
C HIS A 66 10.68 -10.49 -36.37
N ALA A 67 10.20 -11.44 -35.56
CA ALA A 67 8.81 -11.83 -35.56
C ALA A 67 7.93 -10.84 -34.78
N THR A 68 6.69 -10.72 -35.24
CA THR A 68 5.61 -10.11 -34.47
C THR A 68 4.65 -11.20 -34.01
N VAL A 69 4.46 -11.31 -32.70
CA VAL A 69 3.53 -12.28 -32.12
C VAL A 69 2.41 -11.52 -31.44
N THR A 70 1.19 -11.77 -31.87
CA THR A 70 -0.02 -11.23 -31.27
C THR A 70 -0.81 -12.38 -30.65
N MET A 71 -1.18 -12.22 -29.38
CA MET A 71 -2.07 -13.12 -28.65
C MET A 71 -3.34 -12.36 -28.28
N ASP A 72 -4.51 -12.88 -28.69
CA ASP A 72 -5.84 -12.37 -28.34
C ASP A 72 -6.62 -13.53 -27.69
N ASP A 73 -6.57 -13.61 -26.38
CA ASP A 73 -7.32 -14.59 -25.58
C ASP A 73 -8.56 -13.92 -24.99
N ARG A 74 -9.71 -14.15 -25.58
CA ARG A 74 -11.00 -13.59 -25.17
C ARG A 74 -11.63 -14.31 -23.99
N ASP A 75 -11.23 -15.54 -23.73
CA ASP A 75 -11.68 -16.34 -22.60
C ASP A 75 -11.12 -15.78 -21.28
N THR A 76 -9.83 -15.48 -21.26
CA THR A 76 -9.13 -14.90 -20.09
C THR A 76 -9.02 -13.38 -20.14
N HIS A 77 -9.56 -12.72 -21.18
CA HIS A 77 -9.49 -11.27 -21.42
C HIS A 77 -8.05 -10.73 -21.43
N ILE A 78 -7.15 -11.50 -22.06
CA ILE A 78 -5.75 -11.14 -22.22
C ILE A 78 -5.46 -10.79 -23.68
N PHE A 79 -4.83 -9.63 -23.88
CA PHE A 79 -4.27 -9.25 -25.17
C PHE A 79 -2.78 -8.93 -24.98
N ALA A 80 -1.93 -9.58 -25.77
CA ALA A 80 -0.49 -9.34 -25.78
C ALA A 80 0.03 -9.16 -27.20
N ASN A 81 0.94 -8.21 -27.38
CA ASN A 81 1.67 -8.05 -28.62
C ASN A 81 3.16 -7.95 -28.32
N LEU A 82 3.93 -8.84 -28.96
CA LEU A 82 5.37 -8.93 -28.90
C LEU A 82 5.90 -8.45 -30.25
N TRP A 83 6.51 -7.30 -30.28
CA TRP A 83 7.03 -6.72 -31.52
C TRP A 83 8.55 -6.82 -31.60
N ASP A 84 9.06 -7.21 -32.79
CA ASP A 84 10.48 -7.48 -33.05
C ASP A 84 11.06 -8.54 -32.09
N MET A 85 10.33 -9.67 -32.01
CA MET A 85 10.73 -10.82 -31.20
C MET A 85 11.83 -11.62 -31.89
N ASN A 86 12.86 -11.95 -31.13
CA ASN A 86 13.94 -12.83 -31.56
C ASN A 86 14.07 -13.95 -30.53
N LEU A 87 14.13 -15.19 -31.01
CA LEU A 87 14.29 -16.41 -30.21
C LEU A 87 15.38 -17.27 -30.82
N ASP A 88 16.38 -17.64 -30.04
CA ASP A 88 17.36 -18.68 -30.38
C ASP A 88 17.32 -19.75 -29.28
N LEU A 89 16.76 -20.89 -29.61
CA LEU A 89 16.67 -22.05 -28.73
C LEU A 89 17.55 -23.18 -29.33
N LYS A 90 18.60 -23.52 -28.63
CA LYS A 90 19.49 -24.65 -28.99
C LYS A 90 19.24 -25.80 -28.03
N ALA A 91 19.03 -26.98 -28.58
CA ALA A 91 18.74 -28.18 -27.84
C ALA A 91 19.85 -29.22 -28.05
N ASN A 92 20.48 -29.65 -26.96
CA ASN A 92 21.33 -30.83 -26.95
C ASN A 92 20.54 -31.95 -26.26
N MET A 93 19.81 -32.70 -27.08
CA MET A 93 18.89 -33.73 -26.61
C MET A 93 19.63 -35.02 -26.37
N LYS A 94 19.60 -35.54 -25.13
CA LYS A 94 20.04 -36.88 -24.75
C LYS A 94 18.87 -37.58 -24.07
N LYS A 95 18.85 -38.93 -24.16
CA LYS A 95 17.70 -39.73 -23.67
C LYS A 95 17.26 -39.43 -22.23
N GLU A 96 18.20 -39.11 -21.34
CA GLU A 96 17.95 -38.93 -19.91
C GLU A 96 18.14 -37.48 -19.48
N HIS A 97 19.12 -36.78 -20.03
CA HIS A 97 19.44 -35.40 -19.69
C HIS A 97 19.62 -34.57 -20.95
N SER A 98 18.88 -33.50 -21.07
CA SER A 98 18.96 -32.55 -22.17
C SER A 98 19.32 -31.15 -21.65
N VAL A 99 20.08 -30.41 -22.41
CA VAL A 99 20.41 -29.02 -22.13
C VAL A 99 19.82 -28.13 -23.21
N LEU A 100 19.04 -27.16 -22.82
CA LEU A 100 18.45 -26.18 -23.71
C LEU A 100 19.08 -24.82 -23.40
N ALA A 101 19.71 -24.20 -24.38
CA ALA A 101 20.18 -22.82 -24.27
C ALA A 101 19.16 -21.90 -24.95
N LEU A 102 18.59 -21.00 -24.18
CA LEU A 102 17.54 -20.05 -24.61
C LEU A 102 18.09 -18.63 -24.59
N ASP A 103 18.02 -17.94 -25.73
CA ASP A 103 18.19 -16.49 -25.83
C ASP A 103 16.91 -15.91 -26.48
N PHE A 104 16.09 -15.24 -25.68
CA PHE A 104 14.85 -14.60 -26.12
C PHE A 104 14.95 -13.10 -25.94
N LYS A 105 14.74 -12.35 -27.00
CA LYS A 105 14.72 -10.90 -27.02
C LYS A 105 13.41 -10.40 -27.60
N ASN A 106 12.83 -9.44 -26.94
CA ASN A 106 11.69 -8.70 -27.48
C ASN A 106 11.91 -7.21 -27.26
N LYS A 107 11.72 -6.40 -28.30
CA LYS A 107 11.98 -4.97 -28.24
C LYS A 107 10.87 -4.20 -27.55
N ASN A 108 9.61 -4.60 -27.80
CA ASN A 108 8.44 -3.98 -27.22
C ASN A 108 7.39 -5.05 -26.87
N VAL A 109 6.95 -5.03 -25.61
CA VAL A 109 5.80 -5.78 -25.15
C VAL A 109 4.67 -4.83 -24.87
N LEU A 110 3.50 -5.09 -25.45
CA LEU A 110 2.23 -4.49 -25.11
C LEU A 110 1.37 -5.56 -24.47
N PHE A 111 0.85 -5.28 -23.26
CA PHE A 111 0.05 -6.26 -22.53
C PHE A 111 -1.16 -5.61 -21.88
N TRP A 112 -2.33 -6.14 -22.18
CA TRP A 112 -3.62 -5.76 -21.61
C TRP A 112 -4.23 -6.95 -20.88
N GLN A 113 -4.87 -6.67 -19.75
CA GLN A 113 -5.64 -7.64 -19.01
C GLN A 113 -6.94 -7.00 -18.49
N ASN A 114 -8.07 -7.65 -18.71
CA ASN A 114 -9.39 -7.16 -18.33
C ASN A 114 -9.67 -5.70 -18.80
N GLY A 115 -9.24 -5.35 -20.00
CA GLY A 115 -9.40 -4.01 -20.56
C GLY A 115 -8.45 -2.94 -19.99
N GLN A 116 -7.56 -3.30 -19.09
CA GLN A 116 -6.55 -2.38 -18.52
C GLN A 116 -5.18 -2.60 -19.17
N LEU A 117 -4.53 -1.50 -19.52
CA LEU A 117 -3.16 -1.54 -20.02
C LEU A 117 -2.21 -1.78 -18.85
N ILE A 118 -1.59 -2.97 -18.82
CA ILE A 118 -0.66 -3.37 -17.78
C ILE A 118 0.76 -2.91 -18.12
N THR A 119 1.18 -3.09 -19.39
CA THR A 119 2.49 -2.60 -19.82
C THR A 119 2.46 -2.15 -21.28
N ASN A 120 3.30 -1.16 -21.58
CA ASN A 120 3.52 -0.64 -22.92
C ASN A 120 5.00 -0.29 -23.09
N ARG A 121 5.57 -0.71 -24.22
CA ARG A 121 6.96 -0.43 -24.58
C ARG A 121 8.02 -1.00 -23.62
N VAL A 122 7.77 -2.18 -23.09
CA VAL A 122 8.74 -2.90 -22.27
C VAL A 122 9.59 -3.78 -23.14
N GLY A 123 10.92 -3.57 -23.10
CA GLY A 123 11.90 -4.46 -23.74
C GLY A 123 12.27 -5.58 -22.78
N ILE A 124 12.26 -6.83 -23.26
CA ILE A 124 12.62 -8.01 -22.48
C ILE A 124 13.74 -8.76 -23.18
N HIS A 125 14.77 -9.14 -22.41
CA HIS A 125 15.80 -10.05 -22.86
C HIS A 125 16.00 -11.14 -21.79
N LEU A 126 15.63 -12.37 -22.11
CA LEU A 126 15.81 -13.54 -21.26
C LEU A 126 16.93 -14.40 -21.83
N ARG A 127 17.94 -14.71 -21.02
CA ARG A 127 18.99 -15.68 -21.34
C ARG A 127 19.08 -16.70 -20.20
N THR A 128 19.05 -17.97 -20.57
CA THR A 128 19.16 -19.06 -19.60
C THR A 128 19.59 -20.37 -20.25
N ASP A 129 20.32 -21.15 -19.46
CA ASP A 129 20.53 -22.56 -19.74
C ASP A 129 19.58 -23.38 -18.86
N ILE A 130 18.81 -24.26 -19.49
CA ILE A 130 17.80 -25.11 -18.87
C ILE A 130 18.27 -26.54 -18.96
N GLU A 131 18.41 -27.21 -17.82
CA GLU A 131 18.65 -28.64 -17.81
C GLU A 131 17.35 -29.40 -17.61
N LEU A 132 17.06 -30.32 -18.51
CA LEU A 132 15.90 -31.19 -18.43
C LEU A 132 16.35 -32.60 -18.03
N ASP A 133 15.82 -33.10 -16.93
CA ASP A 133 15.85 -34.50 -16.56
C ASP A 133 14.51 -35.15 -16.94
N ALA A 134 14.50 -35.92 -18.02
CA ALA A 134 13.27 -36.52 -18.53
C ALA A 134 12.76 -37.66 -17.63
N VAL A 135 13.65 -38.34 -16.91
CA VAL A 135 13.30 -39.44 -16.00
C VAL A 135 12.56 -38.92 -14.78
N HIS A 136 13.10 -37.86 -14.14
CA HIS A 136 12.53 -37.28 -12.96
C HIS A 136 11.57 -36.13 -13.29
N ARG A 137 11.39 -35.79 -14.58
CA ARG A 137 10.54 -34.67 -15.05
C ARG A 137 10.89 -33.34 -14.37
N THR A 138 12.18 -33.14 -14.19
CA THR A 138 12.72 -31.97 -13.51
C THR A 138 13.39 -31.02 -14.49
N LEU A 139 13.12 -29.75 -14.36
CA LEU A 139 13.75 -28.66 -15.08
C LEU A 139 14.58 -27.86 -14.05
N LEU A 140 15.86 -27.73 -14.33
CA LEU A 140 16.79 -26.94 -13.53
C LEU A 140 17.15 -25.67 -14.29
N LEU A 141 16.84 -24.51 -13.68
CA LEU A 141 17.32 -23.19 -14.09
C LEU A 141 18.59 -22.88 -13.29
N ARG A 142 19.76 -22.87 -13.94
CA ARG A 142 21.00 -22.55 -13.23
C ARG A 142 21.14 -21.06 -12.94
N ASP A 143 21.06 -20.26 -14.00
CA ASP A 143 21.21 -18.80 -13.93
C ASP A 143 20.39 -18.15 -15.04
N ALA A 144 19.07 -18.11 -14.88
CA ALA A 144 18.22 -17.36 -15.80
C ALA A 144 18.37 -15.86 -15.53
N LEU A 145 18.75 -15.10 -16.54
CA LEU A 145 18.88 -13.65 -16.46
C LEU A 145 17.82 -12.99 -17.34
N ILE A 146 16.91 -12.29 -16.69
CA ILE A 146 15.85 -11.51 -17.34
C ILE A 146 16.23 -10.05 -17.26
N ASN A 147 16.44 -9.41 -18.40
CA ASN A 147 16.64 -7.97 -18.47
C ASN A 147 15.35 -7.31 -18.92
N ILE A 148 14.81 -6.42 -18.11
CA ILE A 148 13.60 -5.64 -18.38
C ILE A 148 14.00 -4.17 -18.39
N ASN A 149 13.99 -3.53 -19.57
CA ASN A 149 14.37 -2.12 -19.74
C ASN A 149 15.72 -1.76 -19.09
N GLY A 150 16.70 -2.66 -19.13
CA GLY A 150 18.02 -2.44 -18.52
C GLY A 150 18.19 -3.00 -17.11
N THR A 151 17.10 -3.29 -16.41
CA THR A 151 17.16 -3.93 -15.10
C THR A 151 17.27 -5.44 -15.19
N LYS A 152 18.27 -6.02 -14.54
CA LYS A 152 18.56 -7.45 -14.59
C LYS A 152 18.00 -8.16 -13.37
N LEU A 153 17.07 -9.08 -13.60
CA LEU A 153 16.51 -9.99 -12.61
C LEU A 153 17.12 -11.38 -12.82
N GLY A 154 17.77 -11.92 -11.80
CA GLY A 154 18.25 -13.29 -11.79
C GLY A 154 17.18 -14.23 -11.25
N VAL A 155 17.02 -15.40 -11.87
CA VAL A 155 16.15 -16.49 -11.39
C VAL A 155 16.92 -17.79 -11.47
N LYS A 156 16.90 -18.59 -10.41
CA LYS A 156 17.50 -19.92 -10.36
C LYS A 156 16.66 -20.88 -9.53
N GLY A 157 16.80 -22.17 -9.77
CA GLY A 157 16.12 -23.19 -8.99
C GLY A 157 15.57 -24.33 -9.83
N THR A 158 14.64 -25.06 -9.28
CA THR A 158 14.08 -26.28 -9.87
C THR A 158 12.57 -26.19 -10.01
N LEU A 159 12.07 -26.82 -11.09
CA LEU A 159 10.66 -27.07 -11.34
C LEU A 159 10.50 -28.56 -11.62
N ARG A 160 9.63 -29.26 -10.90
CA ARG A 160 9.36 -30.68 -11.10
C ARG A 160 7.88 -30.90 -11.41
N HIS A 161 7.60 -31.50 -12.54
CA HIS A 161 6.24 -31.82 -12.97
C HIS A 161 5.80 -33.19 -12.46
N ASP A 162 4.72 -33.23 -11.68
CA ASP A 162 3.98 -34.46 -11.32
C ASP A 162 2.83 -34.65 -12.31
N ALA A 163 3.01 -35.62 -13.24
CA ALA A 163 2.01 -35.87 -14.28
C ALA A 163 0.75 -36.59 -13.75
N ILE A 164 0.83 -37.27 -12.62
CA ILE A 164 -0.32 -37.96 -11.99
C ILE A 164 -1.18 -36.92 -11.27
N ALA A 165 -0.57 -36.10 -10.44
CA ALA A 165 -1.24 -35.05 -9.71
C ALA A 165 -1.54 -33.79 -10.57
N GLN A 166 -0.96 -33.69 -11.77
CA GLN A 166 -0.99 -32.50 -12.63
C GLN A 166 -0.56 -31.23 -11.87
N THR A 167 0.52 -31.35 -11.11
CA THR A 167 1.07 -30.28 -10.30
C THR A 167 2.51 -29.98 -10.69
N LEU A 168 2.98 -28.79 -10.32
CA LEU A 168 4.35 -28.35 -10.52
C LEU A 168 4.98 -28.00 -9.16
N ASP A 169 5.97 -28.76 -8.71
CA ASP A 169 6.74 -28.41 -7.53
C ASP A 169 7.80 -27.40 -7.90
N LEU A 170 7.83 -26.29 -7.16
CA LEU A 170 8.68 -25.13 -7.37
C LEU A 170 9.66 -24.98 -6.20
N ASP A 171 10.92 -24.74 -6.51
CA ASP A 171 11.93 -24.25 -5.57
C ASP A 171 12.78 -23.22 -6.33
N LEU A 172 12.28 -21.99 -6.39
CA LEU A 172 12.86 -20.90 -7.17
C LEU A 172 13.33 -19.77 -6.24
N GLN A 173 14.51 -19.25 -6.56
CA GLN A 173 15.05 -18.03 -5.97
C GLN A 173 15.14 -16.96 -7.04
N TYR A 174 14.78 -15.74 -6.69
CA TYR A 174 14.84 -14.61 -7.60
C TYR A 174 15.40 -13.36 -6.92
N GLY A 175 16.00 -12.46 -7.70
CA GLY A 175 16.53 -11.23 -7.16
C GLY A 175 17.10 -10.28 -8.22
N LEU A 176 17.27 -9.02 -7.86
CA LEU A 176 17.92 -8.03 -8.71
C LEU A 176 19.42 -8.29 -8.80
N HIS A 177 19.95 -8.21 -10.02
CA HIS A 177 21.37 -8.43 -10.29
C HIS A 177 22.21 -7.15 -10.25
N ALA A 178 21.57 -6.00 -10.43
CA ALA A 178 22.21 -4.69 -10.34
C ALA A 178 21.32 -3.74 -9.49
N PRO A 179 21.77 -3.38 -8.29
CA PRO A 179 20.94 -2.69 -7.31
C PRO A 179 20.97 -1.16 -7.51
N SER A 180 20.27 -0.65 -8.52
CA SER A 180 20.09 0.80 -8.71
C SER A 180 18.61 1.15 -8.76
N LEU A 181 18.18 2.08 -7.92
CA LEU A 181 16.82 2.60 -7.96
C LEU A 181 16.48 3.30 -9.27
N GLU A 182 17.44 3.98 -9.89
CA GLU A 182 17.25 4.59 -11.21
C GLU A 182 16.89 3.55 -12.25
N THR A 183 17.57 2.40 -12.26
CA THR A 183 17.29 1.31 -13.19
C THR A 183 15.92 0.70 -12.92
N VAL A 184 15.53 0.53 -11.65
CA VAL A 184 14.20 0.02 -11.28
C VAL A 184 13.09 1.00 -11.68
N LEU A 185 13.33 2.31 -11.60
CA LEU A 185 12.37 3.32 -12.05
C LEU A 185 12.03 3.16 -13.55
N HIS A 186 13.01 2.78 -14.38
CA HIS A 186 12.79 2.53 -15.80
C HIS A 186 11.93 1.28 -16.09
N MET A 187 11.70 0.41 -15.11
CA MET A 187 10.75 -0.70 -15.24
C MET A 187 9.30 -0.24 -15.11
N ILE A 188 9.07 0.91 -14.45
CA ILE A 188 7.73 1.44 -14.24
C ILE A 188 7.23 2.08 -15.53
N PRO A 189 6.06 1.68 -16.05
CA PRO A 189 5.50 2.28 -17.26
C PRO A 189 5.35 3.80 -17.14
N GLU A 190 5.69 4.52 -18.21
CA GLU A 190 5.54 5.99 -18.26
C GLU A 190 4.11 6.48 -17.98
N SER A 191 3.11 5.65 -18.25
CA SER A 191 1.71 5.91 -17.93
C SER A 191 1.46 6.07 -16.43
N ILE A 192 2.22 5.37 -15.59
CA ILE A 192 2.15 5.46 -14.12
C ILE A 192 2.94 6.67 -13.63
N LEU A 193 4.10 6.95 -14.20
CA LEU A 193 4.95 8.09 -13.85
C LEU A 193 4.42 9.45 -14.35
N GLN A 194 3.33 9.45 -15.12
CA GLN A 194 2.64 10.66 -15.63
C GLN A 194 3.57 11.66 -16.33
N LYS A 195 4.60 11.22 -17.05
CA LYS A 195 5.60 12.04 -17.75
C LYS A 195 6.32 13.07 -16.87
N LYS A 196 6.41 12.83 -15.59
CA LYS A 196 7.06 13.75 -14.66
C LYS A 196 8.56 13.45 -14.61
N GLU A 197 9.39 14.47 -14.73
CA GLU A 197 10.82 14.31 -14.57
C GLU A 197 11.16 14.04 -13.10
N VAL A 198 11.39 12.77 -12.79
CA VAL A 198 11.82 12.30 -11.47
C VAL A 198 13.25 11.80 -11.59
N SER A 199 14.15 12.39 -10.83
CA SER A 199 15.52 11.89 -10.67
C SER A 199 15.59 11.11 -9.36
N VAL A 200 16.04 9.86 -9.42
CA VAL A 200 16.16 8.97 -8.26
C VAL A 200 17.59 8.45 -8.22
N LYS A 201 18.19 8.43 -7.02
CA LYS A 201 19.49 7.81 -6.74
C LYS A 201 19.33 6.85 -5.56
N GLY A 202 20.27 5.93 -5.42
CA GLY A 202 20.33 4.99 -4.30
C GLY A 202 20.38 3.54 -4.75
N GLU A 203 20.59 2.68 -3.78
CA GLU A 203 20.67 1.24 -3.99
C GLU A 203 19.35 0.57 -3.56
N VAL A 204 18.96 -0.44 -4.32
CA VAL A 204 17.85 -1.33 -3.96
C VAL A 204 18.29 -2.78 -4.10
N ALA A 205 18.23 -3.54 -3.03
CA ALA A 205 18.34 -4.97 -3.06
C ALA A 205 16.92 -5.57 -2.99
N PHE A 206 16.64 -6.46 -3.91
CA PHE A 206 15.38 -7.19 -4.00
C PHE A 206 15.71 -8.65 -4.22
N LYS A 207 15.19 -9.53 -3.36
CA LYS A 207 15.30 -10.98 -3.51
C LYS A 207 14.09 -11.67 -2.91
N GLY A 208 13.84 -12.89 -3.34
CA GLY A 208 12.76 -13.69 -2.81
C GLY A 208 12.86 -15.14 -3.23
N GLU A 209 11.94 -15.93 -2.72
CA GLU A 209 11.82 -17.34 -3.00
C GLU A 209 10.35 -17.68 -3.34
N LEU A 210 10.17 -18.64 -4.24
CA LEU A 210 8.88 -19.23 -4.54
C LEU A 210 9.01 -20.74 -4.33
N LYS A 211 8.40 -21.26 -3.27
CA LYS A 211 8.62 -22.63 -2.83
C LYS A 211 7.31 -23.35 -2.52
N GLY A 212 7.17 -24.57 -3.04
CA GLY A 212 6.00 -25.42 -2.82
C GLY A 212 5.36 -25.89 -4.12
N THR A 213 4.17 -26.44 -4.01
CA THR A 213 3.46 -27.04 -5.14
C THR A 213 2.46 -26.08 -5.74
N TYR A 214 2.51 -25.91 -7.08
CA TYR A 214 1.52 -25.17 -7.86
C TYR A 214 0.55 -26.16 -8.54
N GLY A 215 -0.75 -25.91 -8.44
CA GLY A 215 -1.79 -26.72 -9.07
C GLY A 215 -3.17 -26.11 -8.93
N LYS A 216 -4.24 -26.82 -9.34
CA LYS A 216 -5.62 -26.28 -9.33
C LYS A 216 -6.06 -25.76 -7.97
N GLN A 217 -5.60 -26.36 -6.87
CA GLN A 217 -5.96 -26.01 -5.49
C GLN A 217 -4.72 -25.89 -4.60
N LYS A 218 -3.55 -25.65 -5.18
CA LYS A 218 -2.28 -25.50 -4.46
C LYS A 218 -1.52 -24.32 -5.03
N LEU A 219 -1.01 -23.47 -4.17
CA LEU A 219 -0.18 -22.33 -4.52
C LEU A 219 1.11 -22.36 -3.69
N PRO A 220 2.26 -22.04 -4.26
CA PRO A 220 3.51 -22.01 -3.54
C PRO A 220 3.57 -20.85 -2.55
N LEU A 221 4.38 -21.03 -1.51
CA LEU A 221 4.78 -19.96 -0.61
C LEU A 221 5.70 -18.98 -1.34
N ALA A 222 5.37 -17.70 -1.27
CA ALA A 222 6.20 -16.63 -1.81
C ALA A 222 6.83 -15.80 -0.68
N THR A 223 8.13 -15.51 -0.78
CA THR A 223 8.82 -14.56 0.09
C THR A 223 9.37 -13.40 -0.71
N LEU A 224 9.49 -12.24 -0.07
CA LEU A 224 10.01 -11.02 -0.67
C LEU A 224 10.80 -10.25 0.37
N ASP A 225 12.07 -9.95 0.06
CA ASP A 225 12.99 -9.17 0.87
C ASP A 225 13.45 -7.96 0.03
N ILE A 226 13.12 -6.76 0.47
CA ILE A 226 13.49 -5.51 -0.19
C ILE A 226 14.30 -4.66 0.78
N LYS A 227 15.49 -4.21 0.35
CA LYS A 227 16.31 -3.26 1.09
C LYS A 227 16.62 -2.07 0.21
N ILE A 228 16.25 -0.90 0.70
CA ILE A 228 16.58 0.38 0.08
C ILE A 228 17.64 1.05 0.93
N LYS A 229 18.73 1.51 0.30
CA LYS A 229 19.84 2.20 0.96
C LYS A 229 20.15 3.51 0.25
N ASP A 230 20.39 4.54 1.05
CA ASP A 230 20.82 5.87 0.60
C ASP A 230 20.03 6.39 -0.60
N ALA A 231 18.73 6.09 -0.61
CA ALA A 231 17.86 6.56 -1.68
C ALA A 231 17.56 8.04 -1.52
N SER A 232 17.55 8.74 -2.64
CA SER A 232 17.14 10.14 -2.73
C SER A 232 16.32 10.35 -4.00
N ALA A 233 15.38 11.29 -3.96
CA ALA A 233 14.55 11.60 -5.11
C ALA A 233 14.33 13.10 -5.22
N ARG A 234 14.42 13.60 -6.45
CA ARG A 234 14.07 14.98 -6.80
C ARG A 234 13.01 14.97 -7.88
N TYR A 235 12.03 15.78 -7.71
CA TYR A 235 10.93 15.96 -8.65
C TYR A 235 11.02 17.36 -9.26
N ALA A 236 11.07 17.43 -10.59
CA ALA A 236 11.08 18.73 -11.28
C ALA A 236 9.78 19.48 -10.98
N GLY A 237 9.91 20.69 -10.46
CA GLY A 237 8.78 21.54 -10.09
C GLY A 237 8.42 21.53 -8.59
N LEU A 238 9.08 20.72 -7.76
CA LEU A 238 8.98 20.84 -6.31
C LEU A 238 10.29 21.38 -5.72
N PRO A 239 10.23 22.34 -4.78
CA PRO A 239 11.42 22.93 -4.15
C PRO A 239 12.13 21.96 -3.22
N TYR A 240 11.42 20.97 -2.70
CA TYR A 240 11.95 19.93 -1.84
C TYR A 240 11.84 18.55 -2.50
N GLY A 241 12.75 17.66 -2.13
CA GLY A 241 12.74 16.26 -2.52
C GLY A 241 12.90 15.34 -1.32
N ILE A 242 13.13 14.09 -1.59
CA ILE A 242 13.59 13.12 -0.61
C ILE A 242 15.12 13.21 -0.57
N ASP A 243 15.67 13.61 0.57
CA ASP A 243 17.12 13.73 0.76
C ASP A 243 17.75 12.39 1.12
N LYS A 244 17.03 11.59 1.93
CA LYS A 244 17.42 10.24 2.31
C LYS A 244 16.20 9.36 2.55
N LEU A 245 16.23 8.16 1.98
CA LEU A 245 15.25 7.10 2.24
C LEU A 245 15.99 5.78 2.43
N GLU A 246 15.74 5.12 3.55
CA GLU A 246 16.19 3.77 3.83
C GLU A 246 14.98 2.93 4.25
N ALA A 247 14.92 1.69 3.78
CA ALA A 247 13.87 0.76 4.17
C ALA A 247 14.38 -0.69 4.15
N ASP A 248 13.96 -1.47 5.13
CA ASP A 248 14.17 -2.92 5.19
C ASP A 248 12.79 -3.58 5.36
N PHE A 249 12.34 -4.20 4.29
CA PHE A 249 11.00 -4.76 4.15
C PHE A 249 11.08 -6.25 3.84
N PHE A 250 10.32 -7.06 4.57
CA PHE A 250 10.15 -8.48 4.30
C PHE A 250 8.67 -8.84 4.27
N ALA A 251 8.28 -9.67 3.30
CA ALA A 251 6.95 -10.26 3.24
C ALA A 251 7.03 -11.76 3.00
N GLN A 252 6.13 -12.50 3.61
CA GLN A 252 5.83 -13.90 3.35
C GLN A 252 4.34 -14.02 3.04
N ILE A 253 4.01 -14.65 1.93
CA ILE A 253 2.64 -14.79 1.45
C ILE A 253 2.37 -16.26 1.14
N ASP A 254 1.44 -16.83 1.86
CA ASP A 254 0.91 -18.17 1.64
C ASP A 254 -0.59 -18.08 1.37
N LEU A 255 -0.97 -18.20 0.10
CA LEU A 255 -2.37 -18.12 -0.33
C LEU A 255 -3.18 -19.37 0.04
N MET A 256 -2.52 -20.45 0.45
CA MET A 256 -3.16 -21.68 0.92
C MET A 256 -3.47 -21.68 2.42
N HIS A 257 -2.92 -20.71 3.15
CA HIS A 257 -3.04 -20.56 4.60
C HIS A 257 -2.45 -21.73 5.45
N ASP A 258 -1.58 -22.53 4.84
CA ASP A 258 -0.84 -23.58 5.55
C ASP A 258 0.26 -23.01 6.44
N SER A 259 0.76 -21.83 6.06
CA SER A 259 1.75 -21.06 6.80
C SER A 259 1.27 -19.63 7.04
N PRO A 260 1.72 -18.94 8.09
CA PRO A 260 1.33 -17.57 8.35
C PRO A 260 1.83 -16.62 7.25
N SER A 261 0.89 -15.81 6.73
CA SER A 261 1.24 -14.70 5.83
C SER A 261 1.43 -13.43 6.65
N TYR A 262 2.57 -12.79 6.48
CA TYR A 262 2.92 -11.58 7.23
C TYR A 262 3.80 -10.62 6.43
N LEU A 263 3.82 -9.39 6.88
CA LEU A 263 4.63 -8.31 6.36
C LEU A 263 5.39 -7.67 7.52
N ASN A 264 6.66 -7.39 7.34
CA ASN A 264 7.51 -6.78 8.32
C ASN A 264 8.33 -5.66 7.67
N LEU A 265 8.04 -4.41 8.00
CA LEU A 265 8.89 -3.25 7.75
C LEU A 265 9.78 -3.09 8.98
N LYS A 266 10.99 -3.66 8.94
CA LYS A 266 11.91 -3.70 10.10
C LYS A 266 12.49 -2.34 10.42
N ALA A 267 12.70 -1.51 9.39
CA ALA A 267 13.20 -0.16 9.52
C ALA A 267 12.74 0.67 8.31
N PHE A 268 12.33 1.89 8.60
CA PHE A 268 12.03 2.90 7.61
C PHE A 268 12.59 4.22 8.11
N HIS A 269 13.51 4.83 7.36
CA HIS A 269 14.10 6.13 7.67
C HIS A 269 13.90 7.06 6.50
N PHE A 270 13.21 8.14 6.72
CA PHE A 270 12.95 9.18 5.73
C PHE A 270 13.49 10.51 6.21
N LYS A 271 14.17 11.25 5.30
CA LYS A 271 14.51 12.66 5.47
C LYS A 271 14.19 13.43 4.19
N GLY A 272 13.53 14.55 4.34
CA GLY A 272 13.21 15.45 3.24
C GLY A 272 12.36 16.62 3.72
N ALA A 273 12.45 17.78 3.10
CA ALA A 273 11.72 18.98 3.50
C ALA A 273 11.86 19.30 5.01
N ASN A 274 13.08 19.24 5.55
CA ASN A 274 13.39 19.40 6.98
C ASN A 274 12.60 18.45 7.90
N THR A 275 12.03 17.41 7.34
CA THR A 275 11.24 16.39 8.04
C THR A 275 12.05 15.11 8.16
N SER A 276 11.99 14.49 9.33
CA SER A 276 12.60 13.20 9.64
C SER A 276 11.54 12.25 10.17
N ILE A 277 11.46 11.04 9.61
CA ILE A 277 10.53 10.00 10.05
C ILE A 277 11.33 8.70 10.21
N GLN A 278 11.15 8.05 11.35
CA GLN A 278 11.59 6.68 11.58
C GLN A 278 10.36 5.85 11.91
N ALA A 279 10.24 4.68 11.29
CA ALA A 279 9.09 3.82 11.53
C ALA A 279 9.45 2.35 11.40
N ASP A 280 8.70 1.52 12.08
CA ASP A 280 8.64 0.09 11.91
C ASP A 280 7.18 -0.39 11.89
N MET A 281 6.92 -1.50 11.24
CA MET A 281 5.57 -2.05 11.13
C MET A 281 5.63 -3.57 10.99
N LYS A 282 4.77 -4.25 11.72
CA LYS A 282 4.51 -5.69 11.57
C LYS A 282 3.04 -5.90 11.30
N VAL A 283 2.74 -6.67 10.26
CA VAL A 283 1.38 -7.08 9.92
C VAL A 283 1.34 -8.60 9.90
N GLU A 284 0.58 -9.20 10.79
CA GLU A 284 0.34 -10.64 10.86
C GLU A 284 -1.05 -10.98 10.32
N ASN A 285 -1.30 -12.22 9.93
CA ASN A 285 -2.57 -12.67 9.34
C ASN A 285 -2.99 -11.86 8.11
N LEU A 286 -2.02 -11.51 7.26
CA LEU A 286 -2.15 -10.56 6.15
C LEU A 286 -3.35 -10.83 5.22
N LEU A 287 -3.69 -12.09 4.99
CA LEU A 287 -4.73 -12.49 4.03
C LEU A 287 -6.12 -12.70 4.66
N ALA A 288 -6.22 -12.71 5.99
CA ALA A 288 -7.49 -12.90 6.68
C ALA A 288 -7.96 -11.59 7.35
N ASP A 289 -7.63 -11.42 8.63
CA ASP A 289 -7.89 -10.18 9.38
C ASP A 289 -6.55 -9.65 9.91
N PRO A 290 -5.89 -8.76 9.17
CA PRO A 290 -4.55 -8.29 9.52
C PRO A 290 -4.47 -7.69 10.91
N ASP A 291 -3.53 -8.21 11.72
CA ASP A 291 -3.13 -7.65 13.00
C ASP A 291 -1.91 -6.76 12.78
N ILE A 292 -2.08 -5.47 12.99
CA ILE A 292 -1.12 -4.43 12.65
C ILE A 292 -0.48 -3.91 13.93
N THR A 293 0.83 -3.97 14.02
CA THR A 293 1.63 -3.26 15.00
C THR A 293 2.50 -2.26 14.25
N PHE A 294 2.37 -1.00 14.60
CA PHE A 294 3.06 0.11 13.95
C PHE A 294 3.67 1.02 15.02
N HIS A 295 4.90 1.47 14.79
CA HIS A 295 5.55 2.49 15.59
C HIS A 295 6.22 3.51 14.67
N ALA A 296 6.12 4.79 15.01
CA ALA A 296 6.77 5.86 14.27
C ALA A 296 7.19 7.01 15.17
N GLU A 297 8.41 7.46 14.98
CA GLU A 297 8.92 8.71 15.51
C GLU A 297 9.13 9.71 14.38
N SER A 298 8.71 10.95 14.56
CA SER A 298 8.90 11.97 13.54
C SER A 298 9.19 13.36 14.10
N THR A 299 9.96 14.12 13.34
CA THR A 299 10.11 15.57 13.49
C THR A 299 9.73 16.20 12.17
N ILE A 300 8.71 17.05 12.17
CA ILE A 300 8.09 17.61 10.96
C ILE A 300 8.19 19.13 11.01
N ASP A 301 8.83 19.72 10.01
CA ASP A 301 8.78 21.15 9.73
C ASP A 301 7.57 21.43 8.82
N LEU A 302 6.53 22.00 9.41
CA LEU A 302 5.25 22.24 8.72
C LEU A 302 5.36 23.27 7.62
N ASN A 303 6.28 24.23 7.73
CA ASN A 303 6.52 25.22 6.70
C ASN A 303 7.17 24.58 5.47
N ALA A 304 8.22 23.78 5.68
CA ALA A 304 8.86 23.03 4.61
C ALA A 304 7.90 22.02 3.95
N LEU A 305 7.06 21.37 4.75
CA LEU A 305 6.05 20.42 4.28
C LEU A 305 5.03 21.08 3.35
N LYS A 306 4.56 22.29 3.67
CA LYS A 306 3.67 23.08 2.82
C LYS A 306 4.26 23.30 1.42
N HIS A 307 5.55 23.58 1.33
CA HIS A 307 6.22 23.81 0.05
C HIS A 307 6.54 22.50 -0.69
N ALA A 308 6.64 21.38 0.03
CA ALA A 308 6.87 20.06 -0.58
C ALA A 308 5.61 19.45 -1.18
N PHE A 309 4.43 19.80 -0.63
CA PHE A 309 3.15 19.30 -1.11
C PHE A 309 2.25 20.47 -1.57
N PRO A 310 1.58 20.36 -2.71
CA PRO A 310 0.70 21.41 -3.21
C PRO A 310 -0.57 21.49 -2.35
N LEU A 311 -0.51 22.26 -1.28
CA LEU A 311 -1.69 22.65 -0.51
C LEU A 311 -2.42 23.79 -1.24
N GLN A 312 -3.70 23.98 -0.91
CA GLN A 312 -4.46 25.13 -1.43
C GLN A 312 -3.76 26.43 -1.02
N GLU A 313 -3.67 27.39 -1.92
CA GLU A 313 -2.99 28.68 -1.67
C GLU A 313 -3.53 29.43 -0.45
N SER A 314 -4.81 29.21 -0.13
CA SER A 314 -5.45 29.80 1.05
C SER A 314 -4.94 29.27 2.39
N ILE A 315 -4.27 28.09 2.39
CA ILE A 315 -3.84 27.41 3.61
C ILE A 315 -2.35 27.69 3.85
N SER A 316 -2.02 28.19 5.04
CA SER A 316 -0.65 28.27 5.53
C SER A 316 -0.49 27.50 6.84
N MET A 317 0.64 26.81 6.95
CA MET A 317 1.05 26.10 8.16
C MET A 317 2.48 26.49 8.50
N GLU A 318 2.76 26.69 9.78
CA GLU A 318 4.08 26.99 10.31
C GLU A 318 4.27 26.27 11.66
N GLY A 319 5.53 26.09 12.04
CA GLY A 319 5.92 25.46 13.31
C GLY A 319 6.54 24.08 13.11
N GLU A 320 6.96 23.52 14.23
CA GLU A 320 7.54 22.18 14.30
C GLU A 320 6.62 21.24 15.07
N MET A 321 6.61 19.98 14.63
CA MET A 321 5.86 18.92 15.29
C MET A 321 6.77 17.71 15.51
N GLU A 322 6.87 17.29 16.77
CA GLU A 322 7.54 16.04 17.17
C GLU A 322 6.47 15.02 17.52
N THR A 323 6.60 13.80 16.99
CA THR A 323 5.69 12.69 17.33
C THR A 323 6.46 11.43 17.66
N ASP A 324 5.90 10.67 18.57
CA ASP A 324 6.28 9.30 18.91
C ASP A 324 4.97 8.53 19.09
N LEU A 325 4.65 7.64 18.16
CA LEU A 325 3.33 7.03 18.03
C LEU A 325 3.44 5.52 17.86
N GLY A 326 2.86 4.77 18.79
CA GLY A 326 2.67 3.33 18.71
C GLY A 326 1.18 2.99 18.52
N VAL A 327 0.88 2.09 17.61
CA VAL A 327 -0.50 1.62 17.35
C VAL A 327 -0.51 0.11 17.18
N ARG A 328 -1.45 -0.56 17.84
CA ARG A 328 -1.77 -1.96 17.60
C ARG A 328 -3.28 -2.11 17.35
N CYS A 329 -3.63 -2.71 16.24
CA CYS A 329 -5.03 -2.86 15.87
C CYS A 329 -5.24 -4.02 14.89
N ARG A 330 -6.47 -4.51 14.80
CA ARG A 330 -6.91 -5.38 13.70
C ARG A 330 -7.61 -4.59 12.62
N MET A 331 -7.43 -4.99 11.37
CA MET A 331 -8.07 -4.31 10.23
C MET A 331 -9.60 -4.31 10.36
N SER A 332 -10.19 -5.39 10.88
CA SER A 332 -11.63 -5.48 11.15
C SER A 332 -12.11 -4.44 12.16
N SER A 333 -11.29 -4.12 13.18
CA SER A 333 -11.62 -3.09 14.18
C SER A 333 -11.68 -1.69 13.55
N ILE A 334 -10.74 -1.38 12.65
CA ILE A 334 -10.75 -0.12 11.90
C ILE A 334 -11.99 -0.03 11.01
N LYS A 335 -12.28 -1.07 10.23
CA LYS A 335 -13.43 -1.11 9.31
C LYS A 335 -14.78 -1.00 10.04
N LYS A 336 -14.90 -1.61 11.21
CA LYS A 336 -16.11 -1.57 12.05
C LYS A 336 -16.18 -0.35 12.96
N ARG A 337 -15.14 0.51 12.96
CA ARG A 337 -14.99 1.64 13.87
C ARG A 337 -15.05 1.24 15.37
N ASP A 338 -14.55 0.05 15.66
CA ASP A 338 -14.48 -0.49 17.03
C ASP A 338 -13.20 0.04 17.71
N TRP A 339 -13.22 1.31 18.05
CA TRP A 339 -12.07 2.03 18.62
C TRP A 339 -11.60 1.46 19.96
N GLY A 340 -12.49 0.79 20.69
CA GLY A 340 -12.16 0.14 21.96
C GLY A 340 -11.20 -1.04 21.85
N ARG A 341 -11.00 -1.56 20.64
CA ARG A 341 -10.04 -2.65 20.35
C ARG A 341 -8.75 -2.16 19.72
N ILE A 342 -8.57 -0.88 19.56
CA ILE A 342 -7.35 -0.26 19.08
C ILE A 342 -6.52 0.16 20.28
N THR A 343 -5.31 -0.34 20.38
CA THR A 343 -4.33 0.15 21.35
C THR A 343 -3.49 1.20 20.65
N ALA A 344 -3.46 2.40 21.20
CA ALA A 344 -2.63 3.48 20.72
C ALA A 344 -1.96 4.18 21.89
N GLU A 345 -0.66 4.41 21.75
CA GLU A 345 0.12 5.17 22.71
C GLU A 345 1.01 6.15 21.98
N GLY A 346 1.31 7.28 22.61
CA GLY A 346 2.21 8.21 21.96
C GLY A 346 2.29 9.56 22.62
N LYS A 347 3.17 10.33 22.04
CA LYS A 347 3.40 11.73 22.39
C LYS A 347 3.37 12.55 21.11
N LEU A 348 2.77 13.70 21.19
CA LEU A 348 2.82 14.73 20.18
C LEU A 348 3.17 16.04 20.86
N LYS A 349 4.16 16.72 20.35
CA LYS A 349 4.55 18.05 20.83
C LYS A 349 4.62 18.97 19.63
N THR A 350 4.06 20.15 19.76
CA THR A 350 4.19 21.22 18.75
C THR A 350 4.84 22.44 19.37
N ASP A 351 5.70 23.09 18.60
CA ASP A 351 6.23 24.42 18.94
C ASP A 351 5.83 25.39 17.86
N LYS A 352 5.24 26.53 18.28
CA LYS A 352 4.77 27.62 17.40
C LYS A 352 3.90 27.13 16.23
N PHE A 353 3.05 26.13 16.51
CA PHE A 353 2.12 25.64 15.51
C PHE A 353 1.16 26.75 15.10
N MET A 354 1.09 27.04 13.80
CA MET A 354 0.13 27.96 13.21
C MET A 354 -0.53 27.29 12.00
N LEU A 355 -1.84 27.34 11.97
CA LEU A 355 -2.67 26.97 10.82
C LEU A 355 -3.58 28.13 10.48
N ARG A 356 -3.50 28.66 9.26
CA ARG A 356 -4.34 29.73 8.77
C ARG A 356 -4.99 29.32 7.45
N ASP A 357 -6.29 29.56 7.32
CA ASP A 357 -7.05 29.49 6.08
C ASP A 357 -7.68 30.85 5.80
N THR A 358 -7.09 31.55 4.83
CA THR A 358 -7.54 32.90 4.49
C THR A 358 -8.91 32.91 3.80
N GLN A 359 -9.30 31.84 3.12
CA GLN A 359 -10.60 31.75 2.45
C GLN A 359 -11.73 31.58 3.45
N ARG A 360 -11.49 30.87 4.56
CA ARG A 360 -12.47 30.64 5.63
C ARG A 360 -12.35 31.61 6.79
N ASN A 361 -11.39 32.57 6.72
CA ASN A 361 -11.06 33.45 7.85
C ASN A 361 -10.79 32.67 9.15
N PHE A 362 -10.04 31.58 9.03
CA PHE A 362 -9.70 30.70 10.13
C PHE A 362 -8.22 30.85 10.49
N GLU A 363 -7.94 30.98 11.78
CA GLU A 363 -6.57 30.99 12.31
C GLU A 363 -6.53 30.19 13.61
N PHE A 364 -5.58 29.27 13.70
CA PHE A 364 -5.28 28.51 14.89
C PHE A 364 -3.78 28.58 15.18
N ILE A 365 -3.43 29.00 16.38
CA ILE A 365 -2.04 29.07 16.86
C ILE A 365 -2.01 28.35 18.20
N SER A 366 -1.00 27.49 18.42
CA SER A 366 -0.82 26.86 19.74
C SER A 366 0.57 26.27 19.94
N ASN A 367 0.93 26.16 21.21
CA ASN A 367 1.98 25.26 21.68
C ASN A 367 1.29 24.10 22.41
N ALA A 368 1.38 22.90 21.87
CA ALA A 368 0.66 21.75 22.40
C ALA A 368 1.61 20.63 22.81
N SER A 369 1.29 19.99 23.91
CA SER A 369 1.87 18.71 24.31
C SER A 369 0.73 17.74 24.59
N LEU A 370 0.69 16.68 23.83
CA LEU A 370 -0.29 15.61 23.95
C LEU A 370 0.45 14.33 24.29
N ALA A 371 0.03 13.64 25.34
CA ALA A 371 0.47 12.30 25.66
C ALA A 371 -0.76 11.42 25.86
N PHE A 372 -0.78 10.25 25.21
CA PHE A 372 -1.84 9.28 25.40
C PHE A 372 -1.24 7.89 25.51
N ALA A 373 -1.82 7.09 26.38
CA ALA A 373 -1.48 5.68 26.49
C ALA A 373 -2.79 4.92 26.50
N GLY A 374 -2.91 3.97 25.57
CA GLY A 374 -4.09 3.16 25.40
C GLY A 374 -3.74 1.69 25.51
N ASN A 375 -4.33 1.05 26.50
CA ASN A 375 -4.58 -0.37 26.46
C ASN A 375 -6.06 -0.57 26.11
N GLU A 376 -6.72 -1.62 26.55
CA GLU A 376 -8.18 -1.78 26.42
C GLU A 376 -8.99 -0.54 26.92
N TRP A 377 -8.35 0.39 27.61
CA TRP A 377 -8.91 1.61 28.23
C TRP A 377 -8.09 2.81 27.78
N LEU A 378 -8.52 3.47 26.72
CA LEU A 378 -7.88 4.70 26.26
C LEU A 378 -7.84 5.72 27.40
N GLY A 379 -6.63 6.06 27.82
CA GLY A 379 -6.34 7.17 28.71
C GLY A 379 -5.51 8.19 27.94
N GLY A 380 -5.74 9.47 28.18
CA GLY A 380 -4.99 10.52 27.51
C GLY A 380 -4.86 11.76 28.37
N HIS A 381 -3.77 12.48 28.16
CA HIS A 381 -3.53 13.79 28.73
C HIS A 381 -3.09 14.74 27.64
N ALA A 382 -3.80 15.85 27.51
CA ALA A 382 -3.44 16.91 26.58
C ALA A 382 -3.19 18.20 27.36
N GLN A 383 -2.12 18.88 27.06
CA GLN A 383 -1.82 20.22 27.51
C GLN A 383 -1.57 21.12 26.32
N ILE A 384 -2.38 22.17 26.18
CA ILE A 384 -2.22 23.21 25.17
C ILE A 384 -1.94 24.51 25.90
N LYS A 385 -0.94 25.24 25.44
CA LYS A 385 -0.59 26.57 25.98
C LYS A 385 -0.65 27.59 24.86
N ASP A 386 -1.00 28.80 25.22
CA ASP A 386 -1.00 29.98 24.33
C ASP A 386 -1.78 29.72 23.04
N MET A 387 -3.00 29.18 23.18
CA MET A 387 -3.85 28.85 22.04
C MET A 387 -4.68 30.07 21.61
N ILE A 388 -4.55 30.43 20.35
CA ILE A 388 -5.39 31.41 19.69
C ILE A 388 -6.24 30.71 18.65
N LEU A 389 -7.55 30.89 18.71
CA LEU A 389 -8.48 30.37 17.73
C LEU A 389 -9.36 31.51 17.22
N ARG A 390 -9.28 31.80 15.94
CA ARG A 390 -10.08 32.82 15.26
C ARG A 390 -10.87 32.25 14.13
N SER A 391 -12.14 32.52 14.09
CA SER A 391 -13.05 32.24 12.99
C SER A 391 -14.15 33.29 12.95
N PRO A 392 -15.00 33.35 11.93
CA PRO A 392 -16.14 34.31 11.91
C PRO A 392 -17.06 34.20 13.12
N GLN A 393 -17.16 32.99 13.70
CA GLN A 393 -18.08 32.72 14.83
C GLN A 393 -17.38 32.69 16.19
N LEU A 394 -16.06 32.48 16.22
CA LEU A 394 -15.31 32.26 17.46
C LEU A 394 -13.99 33.00 17.43
N ASP A 395 -13.75 33.80 18.46
CA ASP A 395 -12.46 34.45 18.73
C ASP A 395 -12.08 34.14 20.18
N SER A 396 -11.10 33.27 20.35
CA SER A 396 -10.63 32.80 21.66
C SER A 396 -9.13 33.00 21.77
N ASP A 397 -8.74 33.54 22.92
CA ASP A 397 -7.36 33.63 23.36
C ASP A 397 -7.26 32.87 24.70
N MET A 398 -6.63 31.70 24.65
CA MET A 398 -6.57 30.74 25.75
C MET A 398 -5.14 30.61 26.24
N LYS A 399 -4.93 30.90 27.52
CA LYS A 399 -3.62 30.74 28.15
C LYS A 399 -3.26 29.29 28.36
N SER A 400 -4.19 28.46 28.77
CA SER A 400 -3.96 27.03 28.97
C SER A 400 -5.25 26.22 28.81
N LEU A 401 -5.11 25.04 28.24
CA LEU A 401 -6.12 23.99 28.24
C LEU A 401 -5.43 22.69 28.68
N VAL A 402 -5.98 22.06 29.71
CA VAL A 402 -5.56 20.74 30.16
C VAL A 402 -6.76 19.82 30.03
N ALA A 403 -6.64 18.79 29.20
CA ALA A 403 -7.67 17.81 29.03
C ALA A 403 -7.16 16.43 29.48
N THR A 404 -8.02 15.73 30.21
CA THR A 404 -7.76 14.34 30.62
C THR A 404 -8.90 13.46 30.09
N VAL A 405 -8.57 12.40 29.42
CA VAL A 405 -9.51 11.41 28.91
C VAL A 405 -9.31 10.12 29.68
N ARG A 406 -10.37 9.53 30.19
CA ARG A 406 -10.35 8.21 30.83
C ARG A 406 -11.50 7.37 30.28
N THR A 407 -11.28 6.10 30.11
CA THR A 407 -12.36 5.18 29.74
C THR A 407 -12.94 4.58 31.01
N ILE A 408 -14.28 4.60 31.14
CA ILE A 408 -14.99 4.03 32.28
C ILE A 408 -15.68 2.74 31.85
N PRO A 409 -15.57 1.63 32.63
CA PRO A 409 -16.35 0.42 32.39
C PRO A 409 -17.85 0.71 32.52
N SER A 410 -18.62 0.40 31.48
CA SER A 410 -20.08 0.40 31.54
C SER A 410 -20.62 -0.99 31.85
N LYS A 411 -21.76 -1.06 32.54
CA LYS A 411 -22.45 -2.32 32.86
C LYS A 411 -22.90 -3.10 31.62
N ASP A 412 -23.06 -2.44 30.47
CA ASP A 412 -23.58 -3.01 29.22
C ASP A 412 -22.51 -3.27 28.16
N THR A 413 -21.29 -3.62 28.54
CA THR A 413 -20.18 -3.90 27.60
C THR A 413 -19.80 -2.74 26.66
N THR A 414 -20.54 -1.65 26.63
CA THR A 414 -20.20 -0.41 25.92
C THR A 414 -19.29 0.42 26.80
N ARG A 415 -18.13 0.76 26.26
CA ARG A 415 -17.14 1.59 26.95
C ARG A 415 -17.41 3.05 26.64
N MET A 416 -17.53 3.89 27.62
CA MET A 416 -17.69 5.33 27.44
C MET A 416 -16.47 6.08 27.95
N ALA A 417 -16.12 7.14 27.25
CA ALA A 417 -15.03 8.01 27.67
C ALA A 417 -15.54 9.08 28.65
N GLN A 418 -14.83 9.27 29.74
CA GLN A 418 -14.95 10.46 30.58
C GLN A 418 -13.86 11.44 30.12
N VAL A 419 -14.28 12.67 29.85
CA VAL A 419 -13.39 13.76 29.46
C VAL A 419 -13.52 14.87 30.48
N GLU A 420 -12.40 15.30 31.04
CA GLU A 420 -12.32 16.49 31.89
C GLU A 420 -11.37 17.48 31.23
N CYS A 421 -11.86 18.70 30.95
CA CYS A 421 -11.09 19.80 30.42
C CYS A 421 -11.08 20.96 31.38
N LYS A 422 -9.88 21.45 31.74
CA LYS A 422 -9.70 22.70 32.51
C LYS A 422 -9.09 23.75 31.59
N MET A 423 -9.68 24.89 31.54
CA MET A 423 -9.32 25.97 30.62
C MET A 423 -9.10 27.28 31.40
N GLU A 424 -8.01 27.98 31.10
CA GLU A 424 -7.78 29.36 31.48
C GLU A 424 -7.76 30.23 30.23
N MET A 425 -8.61 31.20 30.14
CA MET A 425 -8.79 32.05 28.96
C MET A 425 -8.53 33.50 29.29
N HIS A 426 -7.88 34.22 28.38
CA HIS A 426 -7.81 35.71 28.46
C HIS A 426 -9.04 36.35 27.85
N LYS A 427 -9.60 35.69 26.83
CA LYS A 427 -10.77 36.19 26.11
C LYS A 427 -11.48 35.03 25.41
N LEU A 428 -12.81 35.08 25.43
CA LEU A 428 -13.66 34.25 24.61
C LEU A 428 -14.79 35.13 24.02
N LYS A 429 -14.93 35.12 22.70
CA LYS A 429 -16.02 35.74 21.99
C LYS A 429 -16.68 34.75 21.07
N VAL A 430 -17.97 34.56 21.21
CA VAL A 430 -18.80 33.71 20.37
C VAL A 430 -19.87 34.55 19.70
N ALA A 431 -20.04 34.42 18.39
CA ALA A 431 -21.09 35.04 17.61
C ALA A 431 -21.87 34.02 16.84
N LEU A 432 -23.13 33.81 17.15
CA LEU A 432 -24.02 32.88 16.45
C LEU A 432 -25.07 33.70 15.68
N GLY A 433 -24.69 34.07 14.46
CA GLY A 433 -25.45 34.98 13.63
C GLY A 433 -25.50 36.41 14.18
N ASP A 434 -26.45 37.21 13.66
CA ASP A 434 -26.59 38.62 14.07
C ASP A 434 -27.28 38.80 15.41
N SER A 435 -27.94 37.77 15.91
CA SER A 435 -28.86 37.86 17.07
C SER A 435 -28.26 37.37 18.38
N LEU A 436 -27.22 36.55 18.39
CA LEU A 436 -26.61 36.00 19.59
C LEU A 436 -25.10 36.24 19.63
N GLY A 437 -24.63 36.90 20.67
CA GLY A 437 -23.23 37.13 20.94
C GLY A 437 -22.91 36.95 22.41
N LEU A 438 -21.80 36.27 22.70
CA LEU A 438 -21.25 36.09 24.03
C LEU A 438 -19.81 36.61 24.04
N PHE A 439 -19.45 37.35 25.03
CA PHE A 439 -18.09 37.76 25.32
C PHE A 439 -17.78 37.48 26.79
N CYS A 440 -16.65 36.79 27.01
CA CYS A 440 -16.08 36.58 28.33
C CYS A 440 -14.67 37.16 28.36
N GLY A 441 -14.33 37.87 29.41
CA GLY A 441 -12.99 38.34 29.70
C GLY A 441 -12.10 37.21 30.24
N LYS A 442 -11.25 37.54 31.22
CA LYS A 442 -10.44 36.50 31.87
C LYS A 442 -11.37 35.50 32.55
N SER A 443 -11.22 34.26 32.17
CA SER A 443 -12.13 33.20 32.59
C SER A 443 -11.38 31.93 32.92
N SER A 444 -11.91 31.17 33.89
CA SER A 444 -11.58 29.77 34.12
C SER A 444 -12.81 28.92 33.84
N ALA A 445 -12.63 27.79 33.15
CA ALA A 445 -13.72 26.88 32.86
C ALA A 445 -13.31 25.44 33.10
N THR A 446 -14.23 24.65 33.63
CA THR A 446 -14.09 23.18 33.70
C THR A 446 -15.26 22.56 32.95
N LEU A 447 -14.93 21.76 31.94
CA LEU A 447 -15.88 20.99 31.18
C LEU A 447 -15.68 19.51 31.50
N LYS A 448 -16.74 18.85 31.96
CA LYS A 448 -16.76 17.40 32.11
C LYS A 448 -17.78 16.79 31.17
N VAL A 449 -17.39 15.72 30.50
CA VAL A 449 -18.27 14.90 29.70
C VAL A 449 -18.16 13.47 30.25
N GLN A 450 -19.27 12.92 30.66
CA GLN A 450 -19.33 11.59 31.29
C GLN A 450 -20.60 10.85 30.85
N PRO A 451 -20.71 9.54 31.13
CA PRO A 451 -21.96 8.82 30.92
C PRO A 451 -23.11 9.44 31.65
N GLY A 452 -24.27 9.54 31.03
CA GLY A 452 -25.47 10.12 31.63
C GLY A 452 -25.98 9.26 32.80
N GLU A 453 -26.55 9.94 33.80
CA GLU A 453 -27.14 9.30 35.00
C GLU A 453 -28.38 8.50 34.63
N HIS A 454 -29.24 9.04 33.76
CA HIS A 454 -30.49 8.43 33.34
C HIS A 454 -30.29 7.46 32.16
N ASN A 455 -29.33 7.74 31.29
CA ASN A 455 -28.97 6.87 30.16
C ASN A 455 -27.46 6.79 30.00
N PRO A 456 -26.81 5.75 30.54
CA PRO A 456 -25.35 5.60 30.46
C PRO A 456 -24.80 5.45 29.03
N SER A 457 -25.67 5.18 28.04
CA SER A 457 -25.26 5.14 26.63
C SER A 457 -25.21 6.53 25.96
N LYS A 458 -25.65 7.57 26.64
CA LYS A 458 -25.66 8.95 26.16
C LYS A 458 -24.78 9.82 27.06
N PRO A 459 -24.15 10.87 26.52
CA PRO A 459 -23.29 11.74 27.31
C PRO A 459 -24.09 12.73 28.18
N GLN A 460 -23.58 12.96 29.37
CA GLN A 460 -23.90 14.10 30.22
C GLN A 460 -22.74 15.10 30.15
N ILE A 461 -23.07 16.39 30.05
CA ILE A 461 -22.11 17.48 30.01
C ILE A 461 -22.31 18.34 31.23
N GLU A 462 -21.24 18.61 31.93
CA GLU A 462 -21.17 19.58 33.02
C GLU A 462 -20.15 20.66 32.66
N LEU A 463 -20.58 21.89 32.58
CA LEU A 463 -19.74 23.06 32.35
C LEU A 463 -19.86 24.01 33.55
N VAL A 464 -18.75 24.31 34.20
CA VAL A 464 -18.62 25.35 35.22
C VAL A 464 -17.62 26.36 34.71
N MET A 465 -18.02 27.63 34.66
CA MET A 465 -17.17 28.72 34.18
C MET A 465 -17.30 29.92 35.13
N GLU A 466 -16.17 30.49 35.46
CA GLU A 466 -16.06 31.77 36.15
C GLU A 466 -15.38 32.79 35.25
N THR A 467 -15.89 34.01 35.19
CA THR A 467 -15.32 35.08 34.36
C THR A 467 -15.35 36.42 35.10
N ASP A 468 -14.32 37.22 34.86
CA ASP A 468 -14.27 38.60 35.42
C ASP A 468 -15.24 39.55 34.71
N THR A 469 -15.58 39.24 33.46
CA THR A 469 -16.48 40.05 32.64
C THR A 469 -17.31 39.16 31.74
N LEU A 470 -18.62 39.27 31.82
CA LEU A 470 -19.58 38.63 30.94
C LEU A 470 -20.39 39.68 30.19
N PHE A 471 -20.44 39.57 28.87
CA PHE A 471 -21.29 40.39 28.03
C PHE A 471 -22.09 39.51 27.10
N CYS A 472 -23.40 39.65 27.11
CA CYS A 472 -24.30 38.90 26.27
C CYS A 472 -25.14 39.85 25.40
N ARG A 473 -25.31 39.51 24.14
CA ARG A 473 -26.26 40.15 23.22
C ARG A 473 -27.24 39.10 22.72
N MET A 474 -28.50 39.36 22.84
CA MET A 474 -29.60 38.52 22.38
C MET A 474 -30.61 39.38 21.65
N GLY A 475 -30.60 39.34 20.32
CA GLY A 475 -31.38 40.28 19.49
C GLY A 475 -30.97 41.73 19.72
N GLY A 476 -31.92 42.57 20.07
CA GLY A 476 -31.71 43.96 20.43
C GLY A 476 -31.29 44.21 21.88
N VAL A 477 -31.31 43.17 22.73
CA VAL A 477 -30.98 43.28 24.16
C VAL A 477 -29.50 43.03 24.38
N LYS A 478 -28.85 43.89 25.18
CA LYS A 478 -27.47 43.76 25.61
C LYS A 478 -27.42 43.74 27.11
N ALA A 479 -26.78 42.77 27.69
CA ALA A 479 -26.57 42.68 29.16
C ALA A 479 -25.09 42.43 29.41
N GLY A 480 -24.58 43.04 30.48
CA GLY A 480 -23.21 42.83 30.91
C GLY A 480 -23.14 42.78 32.42
N MET A 481 -22.23 41.99 32.95
CA MET A 481 -21.96 41.91 34.38
C MET A 481 -20.46 41.68 34.64
N ASN A 482 -20.02 42.11 35.78
CA ASN A 482 -18.68 41.85 36.30
C ASN A 482 -18.77 40.69 37.30
N LYS A 483 -17.82 39.77 37.22
CA LYS A 483 -17.73 38.56 38.06
C LYS A 483 -18.97 37.66 37.93
N ALA A 484 -19.09 36.97 36.81
CA ALA A 484 -20.15 36.01 36.56
C ALA A 484 -19.65 34.57 36.75
N GLY A 485 -20.50 33.76 37.39
CA GLY A 485 -20.36 32.29 37.38
C GLY A 485 -21.47 31.66 36.53
N ILE A 486 -21.13 30.72 35.71
CA ILE A 486 -22.07 29.96 34.85
C ILE A 486 -21.88 28.49 35.16
N GLY A 487 -22.96 27.80 35.54
CA GLY A 487 -23.02 26.37 35.70
C GLY A 487 -24.09 25.82 34.76
N ILE A 488 -23.73 24.85 33.91
CA ILE A 488 -24.66 24.17 33.00
C ILE A 488 -24.44 22.68 33.14
N THR A 489 -25.49 21.93 33.44
CA THR A 489 -25.52 20.51 33.38
C THR A 489 -26.59 20.08 32.38
N ALA A 490 -26.28 19.24 31.44
CA ALA A 490 -27.21 18.74 30.43
C ALA A 490 -26.92 17.28 30.07
N GLU A 491 -27.96 16.48 30.02
CA GLU A 491 -27.87 15.08 29.57
C GLU A 491 -28.53 14.94 28.20
N LYS A 492 -27.87 14.18 27.29
CA LYS A 492 -28.41 13.86 25.98
C LYS A 492 -29.42 12.74 26.11
N ILE A 493 -30.69 12.98 25.84
CA ILE A 493 -31.75 11.97 25.93
C ILE A 493 -31.99 11.27 24.60
N ARG A 494 -32.03 12.04 23.50
CA ARG A 494 -32.19 11.54 22.11
C ARG A 494 -31.15 12.21 21.21
N ASP A 495 -30.98 11.70 19.99
CA ASP A 495 -29.92 12.21 19.10
C ASP A 495 -30.00 13.71 18.79
N SER A 496 -31.20 14.31 18.94
CA SER A 496 -31.44 15.75 18.74
C SER A 496 -31.90 16.50 20.01
N LEU A 497 -32.01 15.82 21.17
CA LEU A 497 -32.60 16.43 22.36
C LEU A 497 -31.63 16.37 23.54
N TRP A 498 -31.30 17.56 24.08
CA TRP A 498 -30.57 17.76 25.34
C TRP A 498 -31.54 18.24 26.40
N MET A 499 -31.51 17.65 27.57
CA MET A 499 -32.30 18.08 28.71
C MET A 499 -31.39 18.71 29.77
N PRO A 500 -31.59 19.94 30.17
CA PRO A 500 -30.85 20.55 31.28
C PRO A 500 -31.30 19.92 32.61
N ASP A 501 -30.31 19.55 33.43
CA ASP A 501 -30.53 19.01 34.78
C ASP A 501 -30.47 20.08 35.87
N GLY A 502 -30.90 21.29 35.58
CA GLY A 502 -30.94 22.44 36.50
C GLY A 502 -29.98 23.55 36.06
N ILE A 503 -30.36 24.73 36.43
CA ILE A 503 -29.57 25.98 36.25
C ILE A 503 -29.04 26.38 37.60
#